data_d96bc6ef0b5f3c1e6956087d7d980cc9
#
_entry.id   d96bc6ef0b5f3c1e6956087d7d980cc9
#
_cell.length_a   1.000
_cell.length_b   1.000
_cell.length_c   1.000
_cell.angle_alpha   90.00
_cell.angle_beta   90.00
_cell.angle_gamma   90.00
#
_symmetry.space_group_name_H-M   'P 1'
#
loop_
_entity.id
_entity.type
_entity.pdbx_description
1 polymer ?
#
loop_
_entity_poly.entity_id
_entity_poly.type
_entity_poly.pdbx_seq_one_letter_code
_entity_poly.pdbx_strand_id
1 'polypeptide(L)'
;MSENKRSRAIVRVIGMAAGLAIAASPAGAAEETPLDRIVLSAPGPRNISYLPVDLIPAIGADREEGISLKILHSGGGGVALNNMVTRNADFAVAGVPAAMSLKSNGGDVVVIAPVDDAPLFVLMVRSGLKNKVKRIADLKGKVIGVNTGTKASKTTSQQLAELLLKSAGVPLNSVRIVPAGQSWVEQSSLMISGQADAVVGDEPFASRLLADKRVFFLAHLAQPETVGGIQGANFLHAALETRSDVIANEPAKVAKMVRMVKKSLAWIASHTPEQVADVLGVNEPEERSALLLSLHKYPKTFNRDGKFSAAQLKETDIFFHSSLEKGDAGLSLSLEQMLDDRWAGRGK
;
A
#
# COMPACT_ATOMS: atom_id res chain seq x y z
N MET A 1 23.40 -75.27 -43.45
CA MET A 1 24.59 -76.04 -42.90
C MET A 1 24.53 -75.81 -41.42
N SER A 2 24.06 -76.84 -40.79
CA SER A 2 24.73 -77.78 -39.86
C SER A 2 24.84 -77.17 -38.43
N GLU A 3 23.94 -77.52 -37.55
CA GLU A 3 24.09 -78.59 -36.51
C GLU A 3 25.15 -78.24 -35.41
N ASN A 4 24.97 -78.36 -34.16
CA ASN A 4 24.46 -79.50 -33.39
C ASN A 4 24.32 -79.16 -31.89
N LYS A 5 23.20 -79.56 -31.35
CA LYS A 5 22.95 -80.26 -30.09
C LYS A 5 24.11 -80.46 -29.08
N ARG A 6 23.91 -80.17 -27.79
CA ARG A 6 23.74 -81.24 -26.77
C ARG A 6 23.43 -80.71 -25.37
N SER A 7 22.40 -81.30 -24.84
CA SER A 7 21.95 -81.38 -23.44
C SER A 7 23.02 -81.77 -22.42
N ARG A 8 22.91 -81.34 -21.19
CA ARG A 8 22.90 -82.20 -20.00
C ARG A 8 22.40 -81.47 -18.75
N ALA A 9 21.62 -82.25 -18.05
CA ALA A 9 20.83 -81.95 -16.88
C ALA A 9 21.64 -82.05 -15.56
N ILE A 10 20.89 -81.76 -14.46
CA ILE A 10 21.11 -82.16 -13.03
C ILE A 10 21.83 -81.02 -12.24
N VAL A 11 21.39 -80.50 -11.08
CA VAL A 11 20.76 -81.07 -9.89
C VAL A 11 20.12 -79.93 -9.08
N ARG A 12 18.96 -80.15 -8.49
CA ARG A 12 18.28 -79.33 -7.48
C ARG A 12 19.09 -79.30 -6.20
N VAL A 13 19.27 -78.05 -5.67
CA VAL A 13 19.46 -77.87 -4.23
C VAL A 13 18.46 -76.83 -3.76
N ILE A 14 17.54 -77.27 -2.91
CA ILE A 14 16.55 -76.46 -2.22
C ILE A 14 17.27 -75.83 -1.02
N GLY A 15 17.48 -74.49 -1.12
CA GLY A 15 17.91 -73.66 0.01
C GLY A 15 16.79 -72.75 0.43
N MET A 16 16.13 -73.08 1.55
CA MET A 16 15.08 -72.30 2.16
C MET A 16 15.72 -71.17 2.96
N ALA A 17 15.80 -69.94 2.37
CA ALA A 17 16.15 -68.73 3.06
C ALA A 17 14.89 -67.93 3.37
N ALA A 18 14.48 -67.89 4.65
CA ALA A 18 13.43 -67.05 5.13
C ALA A 18 13.92 -65.57 5.08
N GLY A 19 13.54 -64.86 4.06
CA GLY A 19 13.75 -63.42 3.96
C GLY A 19 12.71 -62.68 4.78
N LEU A 20 13.15 -62.04 5.85
CA LEU A 20 12.35 -61.05 6.62
C LEU A 20 12.12 -59.85 5.70
N ALA A 21 10.94 -59.72 5.11
CA ALA A 21 10.52 -58.52 4.40
C ALA A 21 10.17 -57.45 5.43
N ILE A 22 11.09 -56.52 5.68
CA ILE A 22 10.80 -55.26 6.38
C ILE A 22 9.97 -54.46 5.43
N ALA A 23 8.67 -54.38 5.65
CA ALA A 23 7.78 -53.47 4.98
C ALA A 23 8.14 -52.03 5.44
N ALA A 24 8.94 -51.33 4.65
CA ALA A 24 9.12 -49.91 4.81
C ALA A 24 7.77 -49.23 4.42
N SER A 25 7.00 -48.81 5.41
CA SER A 25 5.86 -47.92 5.19
C SER A 25 6.39 -46.68 4.52
N PRO A 26 5.81 -46.24 3.37
CA PRO A 26 6.14 -44.95 2.84
C PRO A 26 5.71 -43.92 3.89
N ALA A 27 6.66 -43.14 4.41
CA ALA A 27 6.36 -41.94 5.16
C ALA A 27 5.43 -41.11 4.27
N GLY A 28 4.16 -40.98 4.67
CA GLY A 28 3.19 -40.20 3.95
C GLY A 28 3.72 -38.81 3.84
N ALA A 29 3.99 -38.35 2.61
CA ALA A 29 4.14 -36.95 2.34
C ALA A 29 2.85 -36.30 2.86
N ALA A 30 2.98 -35.44 3.87
CA ALA A 30 1.84 -34.65 4.34
C ALA A 30 1.33 -33.89 3.11
N GLU A 31 0.11 -34.18 2.70
CA GLU A 31 -0.58 -33.44 1.66
C GLU A 31 -0.66 -32.00 2.15
N GLU A 32 0.12 -31.08 1.56
CA GLU A 32 0.04 -29.66 1.87
C GLU A 32 -1.38 -29.21 1.58
N THR A 33 -2.10 -28.80 2.61
CA THR A 33 -3.44 -28.24 2.46
C THR A 33 -3.36 -27.04 1.49
N PRO A 34 -4.14 -26.99 0.42
CA PRO A 34 -4.11 -25.86 -0.50
C PRO A 34 -4.37 -24.55 0.25
N LEU A 35 -3.53 -23.55 0.03
CA LEU A 35 -3.69 -22.24 0.64
C LEU A 35 -4.89 -21.52 0.01
N ASP A 36 -5.73 -20.90 0.85
CA ASP A 36 -6.79 -20.02 0.38
C ASP A 36 -6.19 -18.79 -0.31
N ARG A 37 -6.76 -18.37 -1.42
CA ARG A 37 -6.26 -17.21 -2.15
C ARG A 37 -6.94 -15.92 -1.70
N ILE A 38 -6.14 -14.89 -1.43
CA ILE A 38 -6.60 -13.51 -1.26
C ILE A 38 -5.91 -12.62 -2.29
N VAL A 39 -6.67 -11.74 -2.93
CA VAL A 39 -6.14 -10.70 -3.81
C VAL A 39 -6.32 -9.35 -3.13
N LEU A 40 -5.21 -8.66 -2.90
CA LEU A 40 -5.15 -7.31 -2.35
C LEU A 40 -4.67 -6.34 -3.42
N SER A 41 -5.41 -5.27 -3.68
CA SER A 41 -4.93 -4.19 -4.55
C SER A 41 -4.29 -3.09 -3.71
N ALA A 42 -3.07 -2.68 -4.09
CA ALA A 42 -2.30 -1.63 -3.45
C ALA A 42 -1.84 -0.61 -4.49
N PRO A 43 -1.52 0.63 -4.10
CA PRO A 43 -0.79 1.58 -4.95
C PRO A 43 0.60 1.02 -5.36
N GLY A 44 1.52 1.88 -5.80
CA GLY A 44 2.84 1.44 -6.23
C GLY A 44 3.64 0.74 -5.12
N PRO A 45 4.55 -0.18 -5.48
CA PRO A 45 5.40 -0.87 -4.51
C PRO A 45 6.38 0.08 -3.84
N ARG A 46 6.83 -0.29 -2.64
CA ARG A 46 7.87 0.44 -1.89
C ARG A 46 7.51 1.88 -1.50
N ASN A 47 6.23 2.24 -1.57
CA ASN A 47 5.71 3.43 -0.96
C ASN A 47 5.63 3.22 0.55
N ILE A 48 6.14 4.16 1.34
CA ILE A 48 6.27 3.97 2.79
C ILE A 48 4.92 3.74 3.47
N SER A 49 3.85 4.43 3.06
CA SER A 49 2.52 4.29 3.66
C SER A 49 1.92 2.88 3.48
N TYR A 50 2.33 2.15 2.43
CA TYR A 50 1.83 0.81 2.12
C TYR A 50 2.85 -0.30 2.38
N LEU A 51 4.04 0.06 2.86
CA LEU A 51 5.13 -0.88 3.15
C LEU A 51 4.71 -2.05 4.07
N PRO A 52 3.86 -1.84 5.10
CA PRO A 52 3.37 -2.96 5.93
C PRO A 52 2.68 -4.05 5.12
N VAL A 53 2.02 -3.70 4.02
CA VAL A 53 1.34 -4.68 3.17
C VAL A 53 2.33 -5.46 2.31
N ASP A 54 3.35 -4.80 1.77
CA ASP A 54 4.41 -5.45 1.00
C ASP A 54 5.20 -6.45 1.85
N LEU A 55 5.29 -6.22 3.16
CA LEU A 55 5.97 -7.10 4.11
C LEU A 55 5.21 -8.40 4.40
N ILE A 56 3.88 -8.45 4.28
CA ILE A 56 3.08 -9.63 4.64
C ILE A 56 3.63 -10.92 4.01
N PRO A 57 3.78 -11.01 2.68
CA PRO A 57 4.34 -12.22 2.07
C PRO A 57 5.85 -12.38 2.33
N ALA A 58 6.58 -11.28 2.50
CA ALA A 58 8.02 -11.31 2.71
C ALA A 58 8.40 -11.93 4.06
N ILE A 59 7.57 -11.73 5.10
CA ILE A 59 7.75 -12.32 6.43
C ILE A 59 6.96 -13.64 6.62
N GLY A 60 6.25 -14.11 5.60
CA GLY A 60 5.47 -15.34 5.63
C GLY A 60 4.16 -15.27 6.44
N ALA A 61 3.71 -14.06 6.80
CA ALA A 61 2.50 -13.87 7.62
C ALA A 61 1.21 -14.37 6.92
N ASP A 62 1.19 -14.39 5.60
CA ASP A 62 0.11 -14.95 4.81
C ASP A 62 0.05 -16.49 4.92
N ARG A 63 1.20 -17.16 4.80
CA ARG A 63 1.28 -18.62 4.91
C ARG A 63 0.92 -19.12 6.29
N GLU A 64 1.28 -18.38 7.35
CA GLU A 64 0.89 -18.69 8.73
C GLU A 64 -0.63 -18.66 8.94
N GLU A 65 -1.36 -17.87 8.16
CA GLU A 65 -2.84 -17.81 8.16
C GLU A 65 -3.47 -18.82 7.19
N GLY A 66 -2.67 -19.66 6.52
CA GLY A 66 -3.13 -20.57 5.47
C GLY A 66 -3.56 -19.84 4.19
N ILE A 67 -2.95 -18.68 3.92
CA ILE A 67 -3.30 -17.81 2.79
C ILE A 67 -2.13 -17.74 1.79
N SER A 68 -2.47 -17.70 0.50
CA SER A 68 -1.60 -17.24 -0.57
C SER A 68 -2.02 -15.83 -0.95
N LEU A 69 -1.32 -14.82 -0.45
CA LEU A 69 -1.62 -13.42 -0.72
C LEU A 69 -1.03 -12.98 -2.06
N LYS A 70 -1.88 -12.52 -2.98
CA LYS A 70 -1.47 -11.85 -4.21
C LYS A 70 -1.68 -10.34 -4.08
N ILE A 71 -0.60 -9.56 -4.18
CA ILE A 71 -0.67 -8.10 -4.22
C ILE A 71 -0.69 -7.65 -5.68
N LEU A 72 -1.71 -6.84 -6.04
CA LEU A 72 -1.83 -6.17 -7.33
C LEU A 72 -1.43 -4.71 -7.13
N HIS A 73 -0.22 -4.34 -7.56
CA HIS A 73 0.21 -2.95 -7.56
C HIS A 73 -0.46 -2.18 -8.71
N SER A 74 -0.97 -1.00 -8.41
CA SER A 74 -1.68 -0.10 -9.32
C SER A 74 -1.15 1.32 -9.17
N GLY A 75 -1.27 2.14 -10.20
CA GLY A 75 -0.65 3.48 -10.25
C GLY A 75 -1.22 4.52 -9.27
N GLY A 76 -2.05 4.12 -8.31
CA GLY A 76 -2.57 5.01 -7.27
C GLY A 76 -3.75 4.45 -6.49
N GLY A 77 -4.05 5.05 -5.33
CA GLY A 77 -5.10 4.60 -4.42
C GLY A 77 -6.49 4.54 -5.05
N GLY A 78 -6.83 5.48 -5.92
CA GLY A 78 -8.12 5.45 -6.63
C GLY A 78 -8.26 4.25 -7.56
N VAL A 79 -7.16 3.79 -8.18
CA VAL A 79 -7.16 2.58 -9.03
C VAL A 79 -7.22 1.33 -8.14
N ALA A 80 -6.50 1.32 -7.01
CA ALA A 80 -6.56 0.21 -6.04
C ALA A 80 -7.98 -0.01 -5.52
N LEU A 81 -8.66 1.05 -5.11
CA LEU A 81 -10.06 1.02 -4.70
C LEU A 81 -10.99 0.55 -5.82
N ASN A 82 -10.76 1.01 -7.05
CA ASN A 82 -11.56 0.57 -8.20
C ASN A 82 -11.42 -0.93 -8.46
N ASN A 83 -10.22 -1.49 -8.35
CA ASN A 83 -10.01 -2.95 -8.48
C ASN A 83 -10.83 -3.73 -7.44
N MET A 84 -10.92 -3.21 -6.21
CA MET A 84 -11.72 -3.82 -5.15
C MET A 84 -13.21 -3.75 -5.45
N VAL A 85 -13.76 -2.58 -5.77
CA VAL A 85 -15.21 -2.44 -6.01
C VAL A 85 -15.68 -3.13 -7.28
N THR A 86 -14.79 -3.32 -8.27
CA THR A 86 -15.07 -4.10 -9.49
C THR A 86 -14.77 -5.60 -9.33
N ARG A 87 -14.44 -6.07 -8.12
CA ARG A 87 -14.19 -7.48 -7.77
C ARG A 87 -12.95 -8.10 -8.43
N ASN A 88 -12.02 -7.28 -8.92
CA ASN A 88 -10.69 -7.73 -9.36
C ASN A 88 -9.75 -8.00 -8.16
N ALA A 89 -10.11 -7.49 -6.99
CA ALA A 89 -9.46 -7.76 -5.71
C ALA A 89 -10.51 -7.94 -4.59
N ASP A 90 -10.15 -8.70 -3.55
CA ASP A 90 -10.98 -8.89 -2.36
C ASP A 90 -10.87 -7.68 -1.43
N PHE A 91 -9.67 -7.14 -1.35
CA PHE A 91 -9.31 -6.00 -0.49
C PHE A 91 -8.56 -4.95 -1.29
N ALA A 92 -8.56 -3.72 -0.76
CA ALA A 92 -7.64 -2.68 -1.15
C ALA A 92 -6.87 -2.17 0.08
N VAL A 93 -5.67 -1.64 -0.16
CA VAL A 93 -5.06 -0.69 0.77
C VAL A 93 -4.90 0.63 0.02
N ALA A 94 -5.48 1.70 0.57
CA ALA A 94 -5.48 3.00 -0.08
C ALA A 94 -5.58 4.14 0.94
N GLY A 95 -5.58 5.36 0.48
CA GLY A 95 -5.81 6.52 1.34
C GLY A 95 -7.26 6.64 1.75
N VAL A 96 -7.55 6.72 3.04
CA VAL A 96 -8.91 6.86 3.58
C VAL A 96 -9.67 8.05 2.96
N PRO A 97 -9.08 9.25 2.76
CA PRO A 97 -9.77 10.32 2.04
C PRO A 97 -10.17 9.96 0.60
N ALA A 98 -9.38 9.11 -0.09
CA ALA A 98 -9.76 8.62 -1.41
C ALA A 98 -10.91 7.59 -1.34
N ALA A 99 -10.94 6.74 -0.29
CA ALA A 99 -12.04 5.83 -0.01
C ALA A 99 -13.34 6.60 0.32
N MET A 100 -13.24 7.68 1.12
CA MET A 100 -14.37 8.59 1.38
C MET A 100 -14.88 9.25 0.10
N SER A 101 -13.99 9.69 -0.79
CA SER A 101 -14.37 10.20 -2.11
C SER A 101 -15.09 9.14 -2.95
N LEU A 102 -14.64 7.88 -2.95
CA LEU A 102 -15.34 6.79 -3.63
C LEU A 102 -16.72 6.52 -3.01
N LYS A 103 -16.81 6.49 -1.68
CA LYS A 103 -18.07 6.27 -0.94
C LYS A 103 -19.10 7.35 -1.25
N SER A 104 -18.68 8.62 -1.26
CA SER A 104 -19.57 9.76 -1.58
C SER A 104 -20.13 9.71 -3.01
N ASN A 105 -19.45 8.99 -3.91
CA ASN A 105 -19.89 8.72 -5.28
C ASN A 105 -20.60 7.36 -5.44
N GLY A 106 -21.06 6.75 -4.33
CA GLY A 106 -21.85 5.53 -4.33
C GLY A 106 -21.04 4.23 -4.37
N GLY A 107 -19.72 4.29 -4.21
CA GLY A 107 -18.88 3.08 -4.15
C GLY A 107 -19.11 2.28 -2.87
N ASP A 108 -19.12 0.94 -2.99
CA ASP A 108 -19.20 0.06 -1.82
C ASP A 108 -17.79 -0.14 -1.24
N VAL A 109 -17.47 0.67 -0.24
CA VAL A 109 -16.20 0.60 0.48
C VAL A 109 -16.43 0.72 1.99
N VAL A 110 -15.75 -0.14 2.74
CA VAL A 110 -15.72 -0.20 4.20
C VAL A 110 -14.27 -0.23 4.66
N VAL A 111 -13.89 0.64 5.58
CA VAL A 111 -12.56 0.71 6.19
C VAL A 111 -12.51 -0.23 7.38
N ILE A 112 -11.55 -1.16 7.42
CA ILE A 112 -11.53 -2.28 8.38
C ILE A 112 -10.28 -2.37 9.27
N ALA A 113 -9.17 -1.74 8.88
CA ALA A 113 -7.97 -1.65 9.74
C ALA A 113 -7.07 -0.49 9.32
N PRO A 114 -6.46 0.26 10.25
CA PRO A 114 -5.47 1.28 9.94
C PRO A 114 -4.12 0.62 9.59
N VAL A 115 -3.33 1.28 8.74
CA VAL A 115 -2.00 0.82 8.33
C VAL A 115 -0.93 1.84 8.74
N ASP A 116 -1.18 3.13 8.54
CA ASP A 116 -0.27 4.19 8.98
C ASP A 116 -0.93 5.16 9.98
N ASP A 117 -0.09 5.87 10.74
CA ASP A 117 -0.51 6.88 11.71
C ASP A 117 -0.19 8.31 11.24
N ALA A 118 0.62 8.46 10.20
CA ALA A 118 1.05 9.78 9.75
C ALA A 118 1.28 9.80 8.23
N PRO A 119 0.51 10.62 7.49
CA PRO A 119 0.72 10.75 6.06
C PRO A 119 2.04 11.47 5.75
N LEU A 120 2.83 10.93 4.83
CA LEU A 120 4.13 11.47 4.43
C LEU A 120 4.11 12.06 3.01
N PHE A 121 3.07 12.83 2.69
CA PHE A 121 3.00 13.54 1.43
C PHE A 121 3.91 14.76 1.39
N VAL A 122 4.50 14.99 0.23
CA VAL A 122 5.41 16.11 -0.05
C VAL A 122 4.97 16.84 -1.31
N LEU A 123 4.76 18.14 -1.23
CA LEU A 123 4.64 19.00 -2.41
C LEU A 123 6.06 19.39 -2.85
N MET A 124 6.55 18.73 -3.89
CA MET A 124 7.86 18.96 -4.47
C MET A 124 7.76 19.70 -5.80
N VAL A 125 8.73 20.55 -6.07
CA VAL A 125 8.83 21.36 -7.31
C VAL A 125 10.16 21.06 -7.97
N ARG A 126 10.18 20.93 -9.31
CA ARG A 126 11.42 20.67 -10.05
C ARG A 126 12.44 21.80 -9.86
N SER A 127 13.70 21.45 -9.69
CA SER A 127 14.79 22.38 -9.33
C SER A 127 14.98 23.53 -10.31
N GLY A 128 14.67 23.30 -11.60
CA GLY A 128 14.75 24.38 -12.65
C GLY A 128 13.77 25.55 -12.41
N LEU A 129 12.81 25.39 -11.49
CA LEU A 129 11.88 26.46 -11.12
C LEU A 129 12.24 27.18 -9.82
N LYS A 130 13.37 26.82 -9.15
CA LYS A 130 13.73 27.36 -7.83
C LYS A 130 13.77 28.88 -7.76
N ASN A 131 14.08 29.57 -8.86
CA ASN A 131 14.10 31.03 -8.91
C ASN A 131 12.72 31.66 -9.21
N LYS A 132 11.75 30.87 -9.69
CA LYS A 132 10.41 31.33 -10.09
C LYS A 132 9.32 30.92 -9.10
N VAL A 133 9.52 29.84 -8.34
CA VAL A 133 8.56 29.29 -7.41
C VAL A 133 9.21 29.28 -6.02
N LYS A 134 8.69 30.09 -5.11
CA LYS A 134 9.18 30.24 -3.72
C LYS A 134 8.12 29.83 -2.69
N ARG A 135 6.86 29.89 -3.07
CA ARG A 135 5.68 29.62 -2.24
C ARG A 135 4.58 28.96 -3.08
N ILE A 136 3.60 28.38 -2.42
CA ILE A 136 2.50 27.68 -3.09
C ILE A 136 1.73 28.58 -4.04
N ALA A 137 1.57 29.88 -3.69
CA ALA A 137 0.91 30.86 -4.57
C ALA A 137 1.57 31.02 -5.96
N ASP A 138 2.86 30.72 -6.07
CA ASP A 138 3.61 30.82 -7.34
C ASP A 138 3.33 29.62 -8.29
N LEU A 139 2.52 28.65 -7.84
CA LEU A 139 2.09 27.51 -8.66
C LEU A 139 0.95 27.85 -9.62
N LYS A 140 0.39 29.08 -9.58
CA LYS A 140 -0.57 29.54 -10.57
C LYS A 140 -0.02 29.38 -12.00
N GLY A 141 -0.80 28.79 -12.90
CA GLY A 141 -0.40 28.50 -14.28
C GLY A 141 0.53 27.28 -14.43
N LYS A 142 0.78 26.51 -13.38
CA LYS A 142 1.68 25.36 -13.38
C LYS A 142 0.94 24.04 -13.59
N VAL A 143 1.71 23.01 -13.92
CA VAL A 143 1.27 21.63 -14.02
C VAL A 143 1.65 20.89 -12.75
N ILE A 144 0.66 20.32 -12.07
CA ILE A 144 0.83 19.62 -10.79
C ILE A 144 0.45 18.15 -10.97
N GLY A 145 1.40 17.26 -10.73
CA GLY A 145 1.18 15.82 -10.69
C GLY A 145 0.60 15.38 -9.35
N VAL A 146 -0.35 14.44 -9.40
CA VAL A 146 -0.94 13.79 -8.23
C VAL A 146 -1.06 12.29 -8.50
N ASN A 147 -1.19 11.47 -7.47
CA ASN A 147 -1.37 10.03 -7.64
C ASN A 147 -2.58 9.73 -8.52
N THR A 148 -2.55 8.64 -9.25
CA THR A 148 -3.59 8.33 -10.24
C THR A 148 -4.90 7.97 -9.56
N GLY A 149 -5.91 8.77 -9.81
CA GLY A 149 -7.29 8.58 -9.37
C GLY A 149 -8.18 8.00 -10.46
N THR A 150 -9.47 7.93 -10.17
CA THR A 150 -10.53 7.60 -11.14
C THR A 150 -11.58 8.71 -11.14
N LYS A 151 -12.55 8.63 -12.05
CA LYS A 151 -13.69 9.57 -12.02
C LYS A 151 -14.52 9.48 -10.73
N ALA A 152 -14.55 8.30 -10.11
CA ALA A 152 -15.32 8.06 -8.90
C ALA A 152 -14.52 8.26 -7.61
N SER A 153 -13.17 8.35 -7.68
CA SER A 153 -12.31 8.46 -6.50
C SER A 153 -11.20 9.47 -6.75
N LYS A 154 -11.34 10.65 -6.18
CA LYS A 154 -10.29 11.66 -6.08
C LYS A 154 -9.25 11.18 -5.07
N THR A 155 -7.97 11.11 -5.46
CA THR A 155 -6.91 10.62 -4.58
C THR A 155 -6.63 11.56 -3.42
N THR A 156 -6.07 11.05 -2.34
CA THR A 156 -5.64 11.86 -1.17
C THR A 156 -4.63 12.94 -1.59
N SER A 157 -3.67 12.61 -2.45
CA SER A 157 -2.69 13.59 -2.95
C SER A 157 -3.33 14.70 -3.78
N GLN A 158 -4.39 14.40 -4.54
CA GLN A 158 -5.13 15.43 -5.26
C GLN A 158 -5.92 16.32 -4.28
N GLN A 159 -6.61 15.73 -3.30
CA GLN A 159 -7.32 16.49 -2.26
C GLN A 159 -6.35 17.41 -1.51
N LEU A 160 -5.15 16.91 -1.15
CA LEU A 160 -4.10 17.70 -0.51
C LEU A 160 -3.59 18.82 -1.42
N ALA A 161 -3.33 18.55 -2.71
CA ALA A 161 -2.91 19.58 -3.67
C ALA A 161 -3.94 20.71 -3.74
N GLU A 162 -5.22 20.37 -3.85
CA GLU A 162 -6.32 21.34 -3.91
C GLU A 162 -6.43 22.15 -2.62
N LEU A 163 -6.29 21.52 -1.44
CA LEU A 163 -6.27 22.23 -0.15
C LEU A 163 -5.10 23.21 -0.03
N LEU A 164 -3.88 22.78 -0.42
CA LEU A 164 -2.69 23.62 -0.41
C LEU A 164 -2.86 24.84 -1.33
N LEU A 165 -3.42 24.64 -2.52
CA LEU A 165 -3.70 25.73 -3.48
C LEU A 165 -4.76 26.68 -2.94
N LYS A 166 -5.88 26.15 -2.40
CA LYS A 166 -6.95 26.97 -1.80
C LYS A 166 -6.42 27.81 -0.63
N SER A 167 -5.63 27.23 0.28
CA SER A 167 -5.04 27.94 1.43
C SER A 167 -4.10 29.05 1.01
N ALA A 168 -3.44 28.90 -0.14
CA ALA A 168 -2.57 29.93 -0.74
C ALA A 168 -3.28 30.92 -1.66
N GLY A 169 -4.63 30.85 -1.77
CA GLY A 169 -5.42 31.73 -2.63
C GLY A 169 -5.26 31.48 -4.13
N VAL A 170 -4.84 30.26 -4.54
CA VAL A 170 -4.69 29.89 -5.94
C VAL A 170 -5.98 29.24 -6.45
N PRO A 171 -6.65 29.84 -7.44
CA PRO A 171 -7.83 29.22 -8.05
C PRO A 171 -7.49 27.86 -8.71
N LEU A 172 -8.28 26.83 -8.43
CA LEU A 172 -8.00 25.48 -8.94
C LEU A 172 -7.99 25.39 -10.48
N ASN A 173 -8.85 26.17 -11.13
CA ASN A 173 -8.88 26.28 -12.60
C ASN A 173 -7.67 27.00 -13.21
N SER A 174 -6.81 27.60 -12.39
CA SER A 174 -5.57 28.24 -12.84
C SER A 174 -4.36 27.31 -12.87
N VAL A 175 -4.53 26.05 -12.48
CA VAL A 175 -3.51 25.00 -12.53
C VAL A 175 -4.00 23.82 -13.36
N ARG A 176 -3.08 23.02 -13.87
CA ARG A 176 -3.41 21.76 -14.56
C ARG A 176 -3.00 20.58 -13.69
N ILE A 177 -3.96 19.80 -13.23
CA ILE A 177 -3.69 18.54 -12.51
C ILE A 177 -3.49 17.42 -13.52
N VAL A 178 -2.46 16.60 -13.31
CA VAL A 178 -2.13 15.43 -14.16
C VAL A 178 -1.82 14.20 -13.29
N PRO A 179 -2.09 12.99 -13.78
CA PRO A 179 -1.71 11.78 -13.07
C PRO A 179 -0.18 11.62 -13.04
N ALA A 180 0.37 11.34 -11.87
CA ALA A 180 1.81 11.13 -11.64
C ALA A 180 2.15 9.71 -11.20
N GLY A 181 1.14 8.82 -11.12
CA GLY A 181 1.34 7.49 -10.57
C GLY A 181 1.70 7.48 -9.08
N GLN A 182 2.12 6.33 -8.58
CA GLN A 182 2.53 6.16 -7.17
C GLN A 182 3.72 5.19 -7.06
N SER A 183 4.60 5.19 -8.04
CA SER A 183 5.86 4.47 -8.04
C SER A 183 7.03 5.43 -8.30
N TRP A 184 8.25 4.98 -7.97
CA TRP A 184 9.47 5.74 -8.28
C TRP A 184 9.55 6.13 -9.76
N VAL A 185 9.34 5.16 -10.66
CA VAL A 185 9.49 5.37 -12.11
C VAL A 185 8.51 6.42 -12.62
N GLU A 186 7.25 6.36 -12.20
CA GLU A 186 6.21 7.29 -12.66
C GLU A 186 6.48 8.72 -12.17
N GLN A 187 6.68 8.90 -10.85
CA GLN A 187 6.90 10.23 -10.27
C GLN A 187 8.22 10.86 -10.73
N SER A 188 9.31 10.07 -10.77
CA SER A 188 10.61 10.57 -11.20
C SER A 188 10.62 10.96 -12.68
N SER A 189 10.03 10.14 -13.55
CA SER A 189 9.95 10.41 -14.98
C SER A 189 9.20 11.72 -15.27
N LEU A 190 8.08 11.94 -14.59
CA LEU A 190 7.26 13.14 -14.76
C LEU A 190 8.02 14.42 -14.36
N MET A 191 8.79 14.34 -13.26
CA MET A 191 9.60 15.46 -12.75
C MET A 191 10.86 15.70 -13.61
N ILE A 192 11.56 14.63 -14.00
CA ILE A 192 12.81 14.74 -14.77
C ILE A 192 12.53 15.24 -16.20
N SER A 193 11.46 14.75 -16.85
CA SER A 193 11.07 15.18 -18.20
C SER A 193 10.51 16.61 -18.26
N GLY A 194 10.13 17.18 -17.09
CA GLY A 194 9.50 18.48 -17.02
C GLY A 194 8.04 18.50 -17.47
N GLN A 195 7.39 17.36 -17.62
CA GLN A 195 5.96 17.26 -17.93
C GLN A 195 5.07 17.76 -16.77
N ALA A 196 5.59 17.70 -15.53
CA ALA A 196 5.01 18.41 -14.39
C ALA A 196 6.00 19.46 -13.85
N ASP A 197 5.48 20.57 -13.37
CA ASP A 197 6.24 21.60 -12.66
C ASP A 197 6.40 21.26 -11.18
N ALA A 198 5.38 20.60 -10.59
CA ALA A 198 5.33 20.14 -9.23
C ALA A 198 4.63 18.78 -9.14
N VAL A 199 4.86 18.04 -8.07
CA VAL A 199 4.15 16.78 -7.74
C VAL A 199 3.82 16.77 -6.26
N VAL A 200 2.60 16.40 -5.89
CA VAL A 200 2.27 15.93 -4.56
C VAL A 200 2.52 14.43 -4.53
N GLY A 201 3.68 14.07 -4.04
CA GLY A 201 4.19 12.69 -4.06
C GLY A 201 4.45 12.16 -2.65
N ASP A 202 5.02 10.99 -2.61
CA ASP A 202 5.16 10.15 -1.44
C ASP A 202 6.61 9.94 -1.05
N GLU A 203 6.88 9.64 0.21
CA GLU A 203 8.16 9.09 0.64
C GLU A 203 8.23 7.56 0.30
N PRO A 204 9.39 7.02 0.00
CA PRO A 204 10.74 7.64 0.00
C PRO A 204 11.10 8.33 -1.32
N PHE A 205 10.22 8.39 -2.30
CA PHE A 205 10.51 8.89 -3.65
C PHE A 205 10.86 10.39 -3.65
N ALA A 206 10.16 11.17 -2.82
CA ALA A 206 10.43 12.59 -2.65
C ALA A 206 11.85 12.84 -2.11
N SER A 207 12.25 12.11 -1.08
CA SER A 207 13.61 12.20 -0.51
C SER A 207 14.69 11.77 -1.50
N ARG A 208 14.43 10.76 -2.33
CA ARG A 208 15.34 10.34 -3.41
C ARG A 208 15.51 11.45 -4.47
N LEU A 209 14.43 12.03 -4.95
CA LEU A 209 14.48 13.15 -5.90
C LEU A 209 15.17 14.39 -5.33
N LEU A 210 15.02 14.63 -4.01
CA LEU A 210 15.71 15.73 -3.32
C LEU A 210 17.23 15.47 -3.24
N ALA A 211 17.64 14.24 -2.90
CA ALA A 211 19.06 13.83 -2.86
C ALA A 211 19.71 13.99 -4.23
N ASP A 212 19.01 13.66 -5.30
CA ASP A 212 19.44 13.83 -6.69
C ASP A 212 19.42 15.30 -7.16
N LYS A 213 19.04 16.25 -6.28
CA LYS A 213 18.91 17.68 -6.61
C LYS A 213 17.92 17.97 -7.75
N ARG A 214 16.99 17.06 -8.00
CA ARG A 214 15.97 17.20 -9.05
C ARG A 214 14.82 18.08 -8.64
N VAL A 215 14.54 18.14 -7.32
CA VAL A 215 13.42 18.89 -6.73
C VAL A 215 13.87 19.71 -5.53
N PHE A 216 12.99 20.60 -5.10
CA PHE A 216 12.96 21.18 -3.75
C PHE A 216 11.55 21.09 -3.19
N PHE A 217 11.40 21.10 -1.86
CA PHE A 217 10.11 20.98 -1.20
C PHE A 217 9.49 22.35 -0.96
N LEU A 218 8.17 22.47 -1.18
CA LEU A 218 7.36 23.62 -0.75
C LEU A 218 6.55 23.29 0.49
N ALA A 219 6.08 22.05 0.64
CA ALA A 219 5.32 21.62 1.79
C ALA A 219 5.60 20.12 2.05
N HIS A 220 5.56 19.72 3.30
CA HIS A 220 5.72 18.34 3.74
C HIS A 220 4.81 18.09 4.94
N LEU A 221 3.91 17.11 4.88
CA LEU A 221 2.94 16.88 5.96
C LEU A 221 3.59 16.55 7.30
N ALA A 222 4.76 15.88 7.31
CA ALA A 222 5.53 15.67 8.54
C ALA A 222 6.24 16.92 9.07
N GLN A 223 6.09 18.09 8.42
CA GLN A 223 6.66 19.38 8.80
C GLN A 223 5.52 20.42 8.86
N PRO A 224 4.75 20.49 9.96
CA PRO A 224 3.52 21.28 10.06
C PRO A 224 3.70 22.77 9.70
N GLU A 225 4.89 23.32 9.97
CA GLU A 225 5.24 24.71 9.62
C GLU A 225 5.23 24.99 8.11
N THR A 226 5.36 23.95 7.28
CA THR A 226 5.37 24.10 5.81
C THR A 226 4.00 23.99 5.17
N VAL A 227 3.00 23.47 5.88
CA VAL A 227 1.65 23.20 5.31
C VAL A 227 0.63 24.31 5.57
N GLY A 228 1.05 25.43 6.17
CA GLY A 228 0.25 26.66 6.21
C GLY A 228 -1.08 26.57 6.99
N GLY A 229 -1.18 25.68 7.99
CA GLY A 229 -2.37 25.58 8.84
C GLY A 229 -3.53 24.81 8.19
N ILE A 230 -3.25 23.87 7.29
CA ILE A 230 -4.26 22.93 6.79
C ILE A 230 -4.89 22.20 7.96
N GLN A 231 -6.21 22.28 8.07
CA GLN A 231 -6.97 21.56 9.08
C GLN A 231 -7.01 20.06 8.75
N GLY A 232 -6.94 19.22 9.78
CA GLY A 232 -6.97 17.78 9.62
C GLY A 232 -5.67 17.17 9.04
N ALA A 233 -4.52 17.87 9.15
CA ALA A 233 -3.26 17.41 8.55
C ALA A 233 -2.73 16.07 9.13
N ASN A 234 -3.20 15.65 10.31
CA ASN A 234 -2.85 14.39 10.95
C ASN A 234 -3.89 13.28 10.69
N PHE A 235 -4.52 13.32 9.53
CA PHE A 235 -5.55 12.35 9.15
C PHE A 235 -4.98 10.92 9.05
N LEU A 236 -5.83 9.92 9.25
CA LEU A 236 -5.54 8.52 8.91
C LEU A 236 -5.41 8.43 7.39
N HIS A 237 -4.20 8.10 6.92
CA HIS A 237 -3.99 8.00 5.48
C HIS A 237 -4.23 6.59 4.99
N ALA A 238 -3.30 5.67 5.23
CA ALA A 238 -3.42 4.31 4.70
C ALA A 238 -4.25 3.42 5.60
N ALA A 239 -5.25 2.77 5.01
CA ALA A 239 -6.04 1.77 5.68
C ALA A 239 -6.30 0.56 4.77
N LEU A 240 -6.66 -0.56 5.37
CA LEU A 240 -7.19 -1.73 4.69
C LEU A 240 -8.69 -1.52 4.49
N GLU A 241 -9.14 -1.71 3.27
CA GLU A 241 -10.53 -1.54 2.86
C GLU A 241 -11.05 -2.80 2.16
N THR A 242 -12.37 -2.99 2.23
CA THR A 242 -13.07 -4.06 1.51
C THR A 242 -14.51 -3.65 1.18
N ARG A 243 -15.28 -4.53 0.57
CA ARG A 243 -16.69 -4.36 0.26
C ARG A 243 -17.59 -4.94 1.35
N SER A 244 -18.81 -4.47 1.42
CA SER A 244 -19.83 -4.98 2.36
C SER A 244 -20.17 -6.46 2.12
N ASP A 245 -20.17 -6.93 0.87
CA ASP A 245 -20.44 -8.33 0.55
C ASP A 245 -19.35 -9.29 1.05
N VAL A 246 -18.06 -8.87 1.03
CA VAL A 246 -16.94 -9.65 1.59
C VAL A 246 -17.08 -9.77 3.11
N ILE A 247 -17.46 -8.67 3.77
CA ILE A 247 -17.70 -8.66 5.22
C ILE A 247 -18.84 -9.60 5.60
N ALA A 248 -19.93 -9.58 4.84
CA ALA A 248 -21.12 -10.37 5.12
C ALA A 248 -20.92 -11.88 4.85
N ASN A 249 -20.24 -12.20 3.74
CA ASN A 249 -20.17 -13.59 3.26
C ASN A 249 -18.85 -14.29 3.66
N GLU A 250 -17.78 -13.55 3.91
CA GLU A 250 -16.44 -14.09 4.15
C GLU A 250 -15.76 -13.47 5.40
N PRO A 251 -16.45 -13.37 6.56
CA PRO A 251 -15.89 -12.69 7.74
C PRO A 251 -14.58 -13.33 8.25
N ALA A 252 -14.39 -14.65 8.05
CA ALA A 252 -13.15 -15.33 8.38
C ALA A 252 -11.97 -14.85 7.51
N LYS A 253 -12.19 -14.58 6.22
CA LYS A 253 -11.21 -14.00 5.30
C LYS A 253 -10.80 -12.60 5.75
N VAL A 254 -11.78 -11.77 6.14
CA VAL A 254 -11.54 -10.43 6.70
C VAL A 254 -10.70 -10.51 7.97
N ALA A 255 -11.04 -11.42 8.90
CA ALA A 255 -10.28 -11.61 10.13
C ALA A 255 -8.82 -12.02 9.86
N LYS A 256 -8.59 -12.96 8.93
CA LYS A 256 -7.23 -13.37 8.51
C LYS A 256 -6.46 -12.18 7.94
N MET A 257 -7.05 -11.41 7.02
CA MET A 257 -6.40 -10.26 6.39
C MET A 257 -6.00 -9.19 7.43
N VAL A 258 -6.87 -8.86 8.37
CA VAL A 258 -6.56 -7.90 9.45
C VAL A 258 -5.45 -8.43 10.36
N ARG A 259 -5.43 -9.74 10.70
CA ARG A 259 -4.33 -10.34 11.48
C ARG A 259 -2.99 -10.26 10.74
N MET A 260 -2.96 -10.50 9.42
CA MET A 260 -1.76 -10.37 8.62
C MET A 260 -1.20 -8.96 8.64
N VAL A 261 -2.06 -7.93 8.51
CA VAL A 261 -1.65 -6.53 8.64
C VAL A 261 -1.09 -6.25 10.03
N LYS A 262 -1.78 -6.68 11.10
CA LYS A 262 -1.29 -6.50 12.48
C LYS A 262 0.05 -7.20 12.74
N LYS A 263 0.27 -8.41 12.20
CA LYS A 263 1.56 -9.11 12.28
C LYS A 263 2.67 -8.31 11.59
N SER A 264 2.40 -7.78 10.41
CA SER A 264 3.35 -6.96 9.68
C SER A 264 3.70 -5.67 10.43
N LEU A 265 2.72 -4.96 10.98
CA LEU A 265 2.94 -3.77 11.81
C LEU A 265 3.77 -4.08 13.07
N ALA A 266 3.45 -5.18 13.76
CA ALA A 266 4.20 -5.64 14.94
C ALA A 266 5.65 -6.04 14.57
N TRP A 267 5.84 -6.64 13.40
CA TRP A 267 7.16 -6.99 12.89
C TRP A 267 7.99 -5.74 12.62
N ILE A 268 7.44 -4.73 11.93
CA ILE A 268 8.13 -3.43 11.72
C ILE A 268 8.51 -2.79 13.05
N ALA A 269 7.61 -2.78 14.03
CA ALA A 269 7.85 -2.16 15.33
C ALA A 269 9.00 -2.81 16.14
N SER A 270 9.36 -4.06 15.79
CA SER A 270 10.40 -4.86 16.51
C SER A 270 11.70 -5.03 15.71
N HIS A 271 11.78 -4.49 14.50
CA HIS A 271 12.95 -4.64 13.61
C HIS A 271 13.53 -3.29 13.20
N THR A 272 14.83 -3.29 12.85
CA THR A 272 15.48 -2.07 12.39
C THR A 272 15.10 -1.73 10.94
N PRO A 273 15.23 -0.47 10.52
CA PRO A 273 15.06 -0.08 9.12
C PRO A 273 15.86 -0.92 8.13
N GLU A 274 17.08 -1.33 8.50
CA GLU A 274 17.95 -2.16 7.67
C GLU A 274 17.34 -3.55 7.48
N GLN A 275 16.81 -4.16 8.56
CA GLN A 275 16.14 -5.46 8.49
C GLN A 275 14.86 -5.39 7.65
N VAL A 276 14.11 -4.27 7.73
CA VAL A 276 12.95 -4.04 6.86
C VAL A 276 13.36 -4.02 5.39
N ALA A 277 14.42 -3.26 5.07
CA ALA A 277 14.95 -3.18 3.70
C ALA A 277 15.47 -4.53 3.20
N ASP A 278 16.14 -5.31 4.06
CA ASP A 278 16.69 -6.63 3.72
C ASP A 278 15.58 -7.63 3.38
N VAL A 279 14.56 -7.73 4.23
CA VAL A 279 13.43 -8.65 4.04
C VAL A 279 12.63 -8.30 2.78
N LEU A 280 12.49 -7.00 2.48
CA LEU A 280 11.86 -6.55 1.24
C LEU A 280 12.72 -6.74 -0.01
N GLY A 281 13.98 -7.16 0.13
CA GLY A 281 14.92 -7.32 -0.97
C GLY A 281 15.28 -6.01 -1.66
N VAL A 282 15.37 -4.90 -0.91
CA VAL A 282 15.75 -3.59 -1.44
C VAL A 282 17.27 -3.52 -1.57
N ASN A 283 17.79 -3.88 -2.73
CA ASN A 283 19.23 -4.01 -2.98
C ASN A 283 19.81 -2.89 -3.85
N GLU A 284 18.99 -2.14 -4.58
CA GLU A 284 19.45 -1.02 -5.39
C GLU A 284 19.90 0.11 -4.44
N PRO A 285 21.16 0.61 -4.56
CA PRO A 285 21.77 1.48 -3.53
C PRO A 285 21.00 2.78 -3.26
N GLU A 286 20.53 3.46 -4.30
CA GLU A 286 19.82 4.73 -4.14
C GLU A 286 18.39 4.51 -3.57
N GLU A 287 17.70 3.45 -4.00
CA GLU A 287 16.40 3.07 -3.45
C GLU A 287 16.53 2.71 -1.97
N ARG A 288 17.53 1.88 -1.64
CA ARG A 288 17.81 1.48 -0.26
C ARG A 288 18.15 2.69 0.62
N SER A 289 19.02 3.56 0.15
CA SER A 289 19.40 4.77 0.89
C SER A 289 18.20 5.67 1.17
N ALA A 290 17.33 5.90 0.18
CA ALA A 290 16.13 6.71 0.33
C ALA A 290 15.11 6.07 1.29
N LEU A 291 14.92 4.76 1.20
CA LEU A 291 14.03 4.02 2.11
C LEU A 291 14.54 4.10 3.55
N LEU A 292 15.82 3.80 3.79
CA LEU A 292 16.44 3.88 5.12
C LEU A 292 16.34 5.29 5.71
N LEU A 293 16.65 6.31 4.89
CA LEU A 293 16.52 7.71 5.32
C LEU A 293 15.10 8.01 5.80
N SER A 294 14.08 7.58 5.06
CA SER A 294 12.69 7.82 5.39
C SER A 294 12.26 7.04 6.65
N LEU A 295 12.65 5.78 6.78
CA LEU A 295 12.33 4.95 7.93
C LEU A 295 12.98 5.49 9.23
N HIS A 296 14.24 5.92 9.17
CA HIS A 296 14.92 6.55 10.31
C HIS A 296 14.31 7.90 10.68
N LYS A 297 13.96 8.71 9.68
CA LYS A 297 13.44 10.07 9.90
C LYS A 297 12.00 10.05 10.42
N TYR A 298 11.20 9.07 10.01
CA TYR A 298 9.77 8.99 10.33
C TYR A 298 9.39 7.67 11.03
N PRO A 299 9.99 7.35 12.19
CA PRO A 299 9.80 6.04 12.85
C PRO A 299 8.37 5.83 13.40
N LYS A 300 7.54 6.88 13.42
CA LYS A 300 6.17 6.86 13.92
C LYS A 300 5.13 6.88 12.79
N THR A 301 5.55 6.63 11.55
CA THR A 301 4.61 6.66 10.43
C THR A 301 3.63 5.49 10.42
N PHE A 302 4.07 4.33 10.91
CA PHE A 302 3.22 3.14 10.92
C PHE A 302 2.35 3.07 12.17
N ASN A 303 1.12 2.57 12.00
CA ASN A 303 0.24 2.29 13.13
C ASN A 303 0.87 1.22 14.02
N ARG A 304 0.85 1.44 15.34
CA ARG A 304 1.62 0.61 16.29
C ARG A 304 0.93 -0.72 16.63
N ASP A 305 -0.38 -0.74 16.73
CA ASP A 305 -1.15 -1.89 17.24
C ASP A 305 -2.29 -2.31 16.29
N GLY A 306 -2.39 -1.69 15.12
CA GLY A 306 -3.44 -1.95 14.14
C GLY A 306 -4.84 -1.59 14.62
N LYS A 307 -4.96 -0.55 15.49
CA LYS A 307 -6.24 -0.07 16.03
C LYS A 307 -6.53 1.36 15.58
N PHE A 308 -7.80 1.67 15.41
CA PHE A 308 -8.23 3.01 15.07
C PHE A 308 -8.10 3.99 16.24
N SER A 309 -7.57 5.16 15.99
CA SER A 309 -7.49 6.27 16.93
C SER A 309 -8.66 7.23 16.72
N ALA A 310 -9.43 7.53 17.78
CA ALA A 310 -10.55 8.48 17.71
C ALA A 310 -10.09 9.87 17.23
N ALA A 311 -8.88 10.29 17.62
CA ALA A 311 -8.32 11.56 17.18
C ALA A 311 -8.07 11.56 15.66
N GLN A 312 -7.48 10.49 15.11
CA GLN A 312 -7.22 10.38 13.67
C GLN A 312 -8.51 10.28 12.84
N LEU A 313 -9.53 9.56 13.33
CA LEU A 313 -10.83 9.50 12.65
C LEU A 313 -11.43 10.90 12.51
N LYS A 314 -11.40 11.69 13.60
CA LYS A 314 -11.85 13.09 13.57
C LYS A 314 -11.03 13.97 12.63
N GLU A 315 -9.69 13.86 12.67
CA GLU A 315 -8.80 14.60 11.76
C GLU A 315 -9.07 14.23 10.30
N THR A 316 -9.39 12.97 10.01
CA THR A 316 -9.73 12.50 8.66
C THR A 316 -11.01 13.14 8.15
N ASP A 317 -12.07 13.21 8.98
CA ASP A 317 -13.30 13.91 8.61
C ASP A 317 -13.03 15.40 8.32
N ILE A 318 -12.25 16.06 9.18
CA ILE A 318 -11.88 17.47 8.99
C ILE A 318 -11.12 17.67 7.67
N PHE A 319 -10.12 16.82 7.39
CA PHE A 319 -9.36 16.89 6.15
C PHE A 319 -10.25 16.69 4.92
N PHE A 320 -11.05 15.63 4.93
CA PHE A 320 -11.93 15.30 3.82
C PHE A 320 -12.93 16.41 3.55
N HIS A 321 -13.66 16.89 4.55
CA HIS A 321 -14.65 17.96 4.40
C HIS A 321 -13.99 19.29 3.94
N SER A 322 -12.78 19.60 4.42
CA SER A 322 -12.03 20.78 3.98
C SER A 322 -11.62 20.71 2.49
N SER A 323 -11.48 19.50 1.95
CA SER A 323 -11.16 19.28 0.53
C SER A 323 -12.36 19.46 -0.41
N LEU A 324 -13.59 19.40 0.13
CA LEU A 324 -14.82 19.47 -0.65
C LEU A 324 -15.20 20.92 -1.02
N GLU A 325 -16.07 21.04 -2.02
CA GLU A 325 -16.70 22.29 -2.39
C GLU A 325 -18.17 22.30 -1.94
N LYS A 326 -18.76 23.50 -1.90
CA LYS A 326 -20.17 23.64 -1.54
C LYS A 326 -21.03 22.90 -2.58
N GLY A 327 -21.81 21.93 -2.08
CA GLY A 327 -22.69 21.09 -2.92
C GLY A 327 -22.13 19.70 -3.23
N ASP A 328 -20.90 19.40 -2.83
CA ASP A 328 -20.35 18.05 -3.00
C ASP A 328 -21.14 17.03 -2.16
N ALA A 329 -21.38 15.85 -2.74
CA ALA A 329 -22.13 14.76 -2.09
C ALA A 329 -21.47 14.25 -0.80
N GLY A 330 -20.17 14.43 -0.65
CA GLY A 330 -19.41 14.01 0.52
C GLY A 330 -19.62 14.85 1.78
N LEU A 331 -20.29 16.00 1.70
CA LEU A 331 -20.44 16.92 2.84
C LEU A 331 -21.20 16.31 4.03
N SER A 332 -22.06 15.32 3.80
CA SER A 332 -22.82 14.59 4.85
C SER A 332 -22.18 13.26 5.26
N LEU A 333 -21.10 12.85 4.60
CA LEU A 333 -20.41 11.59 4.90
C LEU A 333 -19.43 11.79 6.04
N SER A 334 -19.49 10.91 7.06
CA SER A 334 -18.43 10.77 8.05
C SER A 334 -17.72 9.42 7.91
N LEU A 335 -16.46 9.36 8.35
CA LEU A 335 -15.70 8.12 8.32
C LEU A 335 -16.35 7.01 9.16
N GLU A 336 -16.99 7.35 10.26
CA GLU A 336 -17.74 6.40 11.10
C GLU A 336 -18.84 5.64 10.33
N GLN A 337 -19.45 6.24 9.31
CA GLN A 337 -20.50 5.60 8.48
C GLN A 337 -19.95 4.53 7.54
N MET A 338 -18.63 4.47 7.35
CA MET A 338 -17.97 3.49 6.49
C MET A 338 -16.87 2.71 7.22
N LEU A 339 -16.86 2.75 8.55
CA LEU A 339 -15.91 2.06 9.41
C LEU A 339 -16.51 0.76 9.94
N ASP A 340 -15.71 -0.32 9.92
CA ASP A 340 -16.00 -1.55 10.64
C ASP A 340 -14.77 -1.98 11.44
N ASP A 341 -14.75 -1.63 12.71
CA ASP A 341 -13.62 -1.84 13.62
C ASP A 341 -13.66 -3.18 14.37
N ARG A 342 -14.59 -4.08 14.07
CA ARG A 342 -14.78 -5.36 14.79
C ARG A 342 -13.50 -6.22 14.87
N TRP A 343 -12.64 -6.15 13.86
CA TRP A 343 -11.40 -6.94 13.81
C TRP A 343 -10.17 -6.15 14.25
N ALA A 344 -10.10 -4.89 13.89
CA ALA A 344 -9.00 -4.00 14.26
C ALA A 344 -9.10 -3.55 15.71
N GLY A 345 -10.29 -3.15 16.13
CA GLY A 345 -10.56 -2.54 17.42
C GLY A 345 -10.20 -1.05 17.45
N ARG A 346 -10.50 -0.42 18.58
CA ARG A 346 -10.14 0.98 18.85
C ARG A 346 -9.04 1.08 19.86
N GLY A 347 -8.11 2.00 19.63
CA GLY A 347 -7.12 2.44 20.61
C GLY A 347 -7.76 3.30 21.70
N LYS A 348 -7.02 3.51 22.79
CA LYS A 348 -7.43 4.40 23.89
C LYS A 348 -7.33 5.86 23.49
#